data_b42d393672688aec2703a7d4b209ac2b
#
_entry.id   b42d393672688aec2703a7d4b209ac2b
#
_cell.length_a   1.000
_cell.length_b   1.000
_cell.length_c   1.000
_cell.angle_alpha   90.00
_cell.angle_beta   90.00
_cell.angle_gamma   90.00
#
_symmetry.space_group_name_H-M   'P 1'
#
loop_
_entity.id
_entity.type
_entity.pdbx_description
1 polymer ?
#
loop_
_entity_poly.entity_id
_entity_poly.type
_entity_poly.pdbx_seq_one_letter_code
_entity_poly.pdbx_strand_id
1 'polypeptide(L)'
;MKLKHLLYLFLALPLLWGCNNGDDVNEIFVSGTWNVGNFYNGGDWNKLNDGARAKYTKEDDIKALNYLTITFLTDGTIQGRMNNGTFTANWSANGDDRTISITQLKTTATPSGKSKELIEALKNAAYYKGDSNYLKLAPQDKKSYVQLGHYPE
;
A
#
# COMPACT_ATOMS: atom_id res chain seq x y z
N MET A 1 -41.21 16.89 -32.88
CA MET A 1 -40.33 15.90 -33.51
C MET A 1 -38.86 16.05 -33.17
N LYS A 2 -38.35 17.21 -32.99
CA LYS A 2 -36.93 17.44 -32.65
C LYS A 2 -36.58 17.13 -31.18
N LEU A 3 -37.56 17.07 -30.29
CA LEU A 3 -37.36 16.77 -28.86
C LEU A 3 -37.02 15.29 -28.58
N LYS A 4 -37.48 14.37 -29.43
CA LYS A 4 -37.21 12.94 -29.28
C LYS A 4 -35.74 12.57 -29.53
N HIS A 5 -35.08 13.26 -30.45
CA HIS A 5 -33.66 13.03 -30.73
C HIS A 5 -32.74 13.61 -29.66
N LEU A 6 -33.16 14.68 -28.99
CA LEU A 6 -32.44 15.29 -27.89
C LEU A 6 -32.44 14.39 -26.65
N LEU A 7 -33.54 13.65 -26.43
CA LEU A 7 -33.67 12.73 -25.30
C LEU A 7 -32.74 11.52 -25.43
N TYR A 8 -32.50 11.02 -26.64
CA TYR A 8 -31.55 9.92 -26.89
C TYR A 8 -30.09 10.33 -26.71
N LEU A 9 -29.78 11.60 -27.00
CA LEU A 9 -28.42 12.11 -26.77
C LEU A 9 -28.09 12.24 -25.27
N PHE A 10 -29.09 12.58 -24.43
CA PHE A 10 -28.94 12.67 -22.99
C PHE A 10 -28.80 11.30 -22.29
N LEU A 11 -29.36 10.25 -22.89
CA LEU A 11 -29.28 8.89 -22.34
C LEU A 11 -27.93 8.22 -22.61
N ALA A 12 -27.19 8.68 -23.62
CA ALA A 12 -25.86 8.15 -23.96
C ALA A 12 -24.71 8.78 -23.13
N LEU A 13 -24.94 9.94 -22.52
CA LEU A 13 -23.93 10.67 -21.75
C LEU A 13 -23.47 9.93 -20.45
N PRO A 14 -24.33 9.26 -19.68
CA PRO A 14 -23.88 8.57 -18.48
C PRO A 14 -23.03 7.34 -18.75
N LEU A 15 -23.10 6.77 -19.95
CA LEU A 15 -22.32 5.58 -20.32
C LEU A 15 -20.84 5.90 -20.61
N LEU A 16 -20.50 7.16 -20.84
CA LEU A 16 -19.13 7.59 -21.10
C LEU A 16 -18.34 7.90 -19.80
N TRP A 17 -19.02 7.96 -18.68
CA TRP A 17 -18.40 8.26 -17.37
C TRP A 17 -18.05 7.00 -16.57
N GLY A 18 -18.29 5.80 -17.11
CA GLY A 18 -18.08 4.54 -16.43
C GLY A 18 -16.68 3.92 -16.60
N CYS A 19 -15.77 4.52 -17.37
CA CYS A 19 -14.40 4.03 -17.50
C CYS A 19 -13.49 4.76 -16.52
N ASN A 20 -13.53 4.37 -15.25
CA ASN A 20 -12.51 4.75 -14.31
C ASN A 20 -11.35 3.72 -14.41
N ASN A 21 -10.24 4.13 -15.02
CA ASN A 21 -9.04 3.29 -15.20
C ASN A 21 -8.13 3.29 -13.96
N GLY A 22 -8.57 3.92 -12.85
CA GLY A 22 -7.83 3.94 -11.60
C GLY A 22 -7.99 2.65 -10.79
N ASP A 23 -7.02 2.37 -9.93
CA ASP A 23 -7.09 1.26 -8.98
C ASP A 23 -8.21 1.50 -7.94
N ASP A 24 -8.90 0.45 -7.55
CA ASP A 24 -9.76 0.48 -6.36
C ASP A 24 -8.86 0.35 -5.10
N VAL A 25 -8.57 1.49 -4.49
CA VAL A 25 -7.67 1.56 -3.33
C VAL A 25 -8.23 0.82 -2.10
N ASN A 26 -9.54 0.77 -1.93
CA ASN A 26 -10.15 0.01 -0.83
C ASN A 26 -10.02 -1.50 -1.06
N GLU A 27 -10.24 -1.97 -2.27
CA GLU A 27 -10.05 -3.38 -2.62
C GLU A 27 -8.61 -3.82 -2.36
N ILE A 28 -7.63 -3.00 -2.72
CA ILE A 28 -6.21 -3.29 -2.53
C ILE A 28 -5.84 -3.23 -1.05
N PHE A 29 -5.99 -2.07 -0.42
CA PHE A 29 -5.43 -1.82 0.91
C PHE A 29 -6.23 -2.46 2.04
N VAL A 30 -7.58 -2.46 1.94
CA VAL A 30 -8.49 -2.96 2.98
C VAL A 30 -8.81 -4.44 2.75
N SER A 31 -7.81 -5.24 2.43
CA SER A 31 -7.94 -6.67 2.14
C SER A 31 -7.60 -7.58 3.34
N GLY A 32 -7.55 -7.01 4.53
CA GLY A 32 -7.21 -7.72 5.78
C GLY A 32 -5.91 -7.25 6.38
N THR A 33 -5.33 -8.06 7.23
CA THR A 33 -4.05 -7.76 7.88
C THR A 33 -2.89 -8.08 6.95
N TRP A 34 -2.04 -7.10 6.72
CA TRP A 34 -0.81 -7.24 5.97
C TRP A 34 0.35 -7.58 6.89
N ASN A 35 1.17 -8.54 6.49
CA ASN A 35 2.43 -8.87 7.15
C ASN A 35 3.59 -8.28 6.34
N VAL A 36 4.66 -7.88 7.00
CA VAL A 36 5.88 -7.46 6.31
C VAL A 36 6.57 -8.68 5.73
N GLY A 37 6.75 -8.71 4.41
CA GLY A 37 7.45 -9.78 3.71
C GLY A 37 8.96 -9.55 3.71
N ASN A 38 9.39 -8.41 3.19
CA ASN A 38 10.79 -8.01 3.16
C ASN A 38 10.94 -6.53 2.81
N PHE A 39 12.15 -6.02 2.99
CA PHE A 39 12.60 -4.75 2.45
C PHE A 39 13.49 -5.02 1.24
N TYR A 40 13.33 -4.22 0.19
CA TYR A 40 14.05 -4.36 -1.06
C TYR A 40 14.80 -3.08 -1.41
N ASN A 41 15.98 -3.21 -1.97
CA ASN A 41 16.82 -2.10 -2.40
C ASN A 41 17.24 -2.27 -3.85
N GLY A 42 17.42 -1.14 -4.54
CA GLY A 42 17.77 -1.10 -5.94
C GLY A 42 16.60 -1.49 -6.85
N GLY A 43 16.93 -1.88 -8.08
CA GLY A 43 15.94 -2.25 -9.06
C GLY A 43 15.36 -1.06 -9.82
N ASP A 44 14.47 -1.37 -10.75
CA ASP A 44 13.74 -0.40 -11.56
C ASP A 44 12.24 -0.49 -11.24
N TRP A 45 11.74 0.46 -10.48
CA TRP A 45 10.33 0.51 -10.07
C TRP A 45 9.35 0.42 -11.23
N ASN A 46 9.72 0.89 -12.41
CA ASN A 46 8.83 0.91 -13.58
C ASN A 46 8.75 -0.44 -14.31
N LYS A 47 9.60 -1.41 -13.97
CA LYS A 47 9.59 -2.75 -14.57
C LYS A 47 8.82 -3.74 -13.72
N LEU A 48 8.11 -4.67 -14.36
CA LEU A 48 7.43 -5.77 -13.70
C LEU A 48 8.45 -6.65 -12.93
N ASN A 49 9.55 -6.98 -13.58
CA ASN A 49 10.68 -7.68 -12.96
C ASN A 49 11.76 -6.63 -12.65
N ASP A 50 11.65 -6.03 -11.48
CA ASP A 50 12.41 -4.84 -11.12
C ASP A 50 13.89 -5.11 -10.79
N GLY A 51 14.27 -6.36 -10.52
CA GLY A 51 15.65 -6.72 -10.16
C GLY A 51 16.09 -6.23 -8.79
N ALA A 52 15.17 -5.77 -7.94
CA ALA A 52 15.48 -5.33 -6.58
C ALA A 52 15.99 -6.50 -5.72
N ARG A 53 16.83 -6.19 -4.74
CA ARG A 53 17.44 -7.18 -3.86
C ARG A 53 16.77 -7.15 -2.49
N ALA A 54 16.34 -8.33 -2.01
CA ALA A 54 15.83 -8.52 -0.66
C ALA A 54 16.95 -8.25 0.37
N LYS A 55 16.64 -7.45 1.38
CA LYS A 55 17.57 -7.13 2.45
C LYS A 55 17.80 -8.30 3.39
N TYR A 56 16.75 -9.04 3.70
CA TYR A 56 16.77 -10.17 4.62
C TYR A 56 16.58 -11.47 3.87
N THR A 57 17.47 -12.42 4.06
CA THR A 57 17.47 -13.72 3.38
C THR A 57 17.47 -14.91 4.33
N LYS A 58 17.74 -14.67 5.62
CA LYS A 58 17.72 -15.72 6.64
C LYS A 58 16.30 -15.98 7.11
N GLU A 59 15.96 -17.25 7.32
CA GLU A 59 14.61 -17.67 7.73
C GLU A 59 14.14 -16.98 9.02
N ASP A 60 14.99 -16.87 10.02
CA ASP A 60 14.65 -16.22 11.30
C ASP A 60 14.34 -14.73 11.13
N ASP A 61 15.07 -14.05 10.25
CA ASP A 61 14.79 -12.65 9.93
C ASP A 61 13.45 -12.49 9.23
N ILE A 62 13.13 -13.39 8.30
CA ILE A 62 11.85 -13.38 7.56
C ILE A 62 10.69 -13.66 8.53
N LYS A 63 10.82 -14.60 9.43
CA LYS A 63 9.80 -14.87 10.48
C LYS A 63 9.59 -13.63 11.37
N ALA A 64 10.67 -12.96 11.76
CA ALA A 64 10.59 -11.73 12.55
C ALA A 64 9.90 -10.59 11.78
N LEU A 65 10.14 -10.47 10.48
CA LEU A 65 9.42 -9.51 9.61
C LEU A 65 7.94 -9.85 9.51
N ASN A 66 7.60 -11.11 9.30
CA ASN A 66 6.19 -11.55 9.16
C ASN A 66 5.37 -11.29 10.43
N TYR A 67 6.00 -11.19 11.58
CA TYR A 67 5.36 -10.81 12.84
C TYR A 67 4.86 -9.35 12.82
N LEU A 68 5.53 -8.47 12.09
CA LEU A 68 5.13 -7.07 11.94
C LEU A 68 3.91 -6.98 11.03
N THR A 69 2.86 -6.31 11.50
CA THR A 69 1.60 -6.24 10.75
C THR A 69 1.09 -4.81 10.58
N ILE A 70 0.31 -4.64 9.52
CA ILE A 70 -0.38 -3.39 9.19
C ILE A 70 -1.80 -3.73 8.73
N THR A 71 -2.79 -3.03 9.27
CA THR A 71 -4.18 -3.13 8.83
C THR A 71 -4.67 -1.75 8.42
N PHE A 72 -5.03 -1.60 7.16
CA PHE A 72 -5.65 -0.38 6.63
C PHE A 72 -7.16 -0.50 6.79
N LEU A 73 -7.79 0.52 7.37
CA LEU A 73 -9.23 0.56 7.62
C LEU A 73 -9.91 1.55 6.67
N THR A 74 -11.16 1.28 6.37
CA THR A 74 -11.98 2.11 5.44
C THR A 74 -12.21 3.53 5.94
N ASP A 75 -12.10 3.76 7.25
CA ASP A 75 -12.22 5.09 7.87
C ASP A 75 -10.98 5.98 7.69
N GLY A 76 -9.95 5.50 6.97
CA GLY A 76 -8.72 6.22 6.74
C GLY A 76 -7.67 6.07 7.85
N THR A 77 -7.84 5.11 8.76
CA THR A 77 -6.87 4.82 9.81
C THR A 77 -6.06 3.56 9.53
N ILE A 78 -4.91 3.46 10.18
CA ILE A 78 -4.04 2.29 10.20
C ILE A 78 -3.88 1.80 11.63
N GLN A 79 -3.91 0.50 11.81
CA GLN A 79 -3.47 -0.19 13.03
C GLN A 79 -2.33 -1.12 12.67
N GLY A 80 -1.30 -1.16 13.50
CA GLY A 80 -0.14 -2.02 13.23
C GLY A 80 0.50 -2.60 14.48
N ARG A 81 1.28 -3.65 14.28
CA ARG A 81 2.04 -4.36 15.32
C ARG A 81 3.52 -4.25 15.07
N MET A 82 4.25 -3.87 16.09
CA MET A 82 5.71 -3.89 16.15
C MET A 82 6.18 -5.07 17.00
N ASN A 83 7.48 -5.34 17.04
CA ASN A 83 8.03 -6.37 17.93
C ASN A 83 7.91 -6.00 19.42
N ASN A 84 7.81 -4.71 19.75
CA ASN A 84 7.76 -4.19 21.12
C ASN A 84 6.55 -3.28 21.40
N GLY A 85 5.49 -3.39 20.63
CA GLY A 85 4.30 -2.55 20.81
C GLY A 85 3.44 -2.48 19.57
N THR A 86 2.64 -1.42 19.48
CA THR A 86 1.71 -1.17 18.37
C THR A 86 1.89 0.25 17.83
N PHE A 87 1.31 0.51 16.68
CA PHE A 87 1.25 1.85 16.11
C PHE A 87 -0.09 2.12 15.44
N THR A 88 -0.42 3.38 15.31
CA THR A 88 -1.57 3.89 14.57
C THR A 88 -1.12 4.97 13.61
N ALA A 89 -1.87 5.18 12.55
CA ALA A 89 -1.63 6.25 11.59
C ALA A 89 -2.93 6.59 10.83
N ASN A 90 -2.86 7.61 10.00
CA ASN A 90 -3.87 7.90 8.98
C ASN A 90 -3.29 7.60 7.60
N TRP A 91 -4.15 7.19 6.68
CA TRP A 91 -3.74 6.92 5.30
C TRP A 91 -4.76 7.44 4.30
N SER A 92 -4.26 7.75 3.13
CA SER A 92 -5.04 7.97 1.91
C SER A 92 -4.23 7.51 0.71
N ALA A 93 -4.89 7.11 -0.34
CA ALA A 93 -4.25 6.71 -1.58
C ALA A 93 -5.06 7.21 -2.78
N ASN A 94 -4.36 7.44 -3.89
CA ASN A 94 -4.97 7.81 -5.17
C ASN A 94 -4.68 6.68 -6.17
N GLY A 95 -5.73 6.00 -6.64
CA GLY A 95 -5.63 4.89 -7.57
C GLY A 95 -5.26 5.30 -9.00
N ASP A 96 -5.45 6.55 -9.39
CA ASP A 96 -5.16 7.03 -10.75
C ASP A 96 -3.64 7.17 -10.96
N ASP A 97 -2.93 7.76 -10.00
CA ASP A 97 -1.47 7.98 -10.07
C ASP A 97 -0.67 7.03 -9.19
N ARG A 98 -1.34 6.14 -8.44
CA ARG A 98 -0.75 5.16 -7.53
C ARG A 98 0.16 5.79 -6.48
N THR A 99 -0.33 6.85 -5.87
CA THR A 99 0.30 7.50 -4.74
C THR A 99 -0.35 7.09 -3.43
N ILE A 100 0.41 7.17 -2.35
CA ILE A 100 -0.05 6.92 -0.98
C ILE A 100 0.50 8.01 -0.06
N SER A 101 -0.28 8.37 0.94
CA SER A 101 0.12 9.27 2.01
C SER A 101 -0.21 8.61 3.36
N ILE A 102 0.80 8.50 4.22
CA ILE A 102 0.66 8.01 5.60
C ILE A 102 1.11 9.12 6.54
N THR A 103 0.22 9.55 7.41
CA THR A 103 0.42 10.70 8.29
C THR A 103 0.06 10.35 9.73
N GLN A 104 0.42 11.23 10.68
CA GLN A 104 0.06 11.12 12.09
C GLN A 104 0.42 9.75 12.70
N LEU A 105 1.56 9.20 12.31
CA LEU A 105 2.03 7.92 12.83
C LEU A 105 2.47 8.07 14.27
N LYS A 106 1.85 7.28 15.16
CA LYS A 106 2.10 7.25 16.60
C LYS A 106 2.40 5.81 17.03
N THR A 107 3.40 5.65 17.88
CA THR A 107 3.83 4.36 18.41
C THR A 107 3.64 4.29 19.91
N THR A 108 3.34 3.11 20.46
CA THR A 108 3.21 2.87 21.91
C THR A 108 4.54 2.67 22.62
N ALA A 109 5.61 2.42 21.85
CA ALA A 109 6.97 2.27 22.33
C ALA A 109 7.94 2.83 21.29
N THR A 110 9.18 3.10 21.68
CA THR A 110 10.22 3.53 20.75
C THR A 110 10.55 2.40 19.77
N PRO A 111 10.37 2.58 18.45
CA PRO A 111 10.69 1.56 17.48
C PRO A 111 12.19 1.23 17.46
N SER A 112 12.52 -0.04 17.30
CA SER A 112 13.91 -0.53 17.19
C SER A 112 14.01 -1.63 16.13
N GLY A 113 15.22 -1.82 15.58
CA GLY A 113 15.50 -2.89 14.62
C GLY A 113 14.56 -2.87 13.40
N LYS A 114 13.98 -4.01 13.10
CA LYS A 114 13.04 -4.18 11.96
C LYS A 114 11.76 -3.35 12.11
N SER A 115 11.28 -3.16 13.35
CA SER A 115 10.14 -2.26 13.62
C SER A 115 10.45 -0.82 13.25
N LYS A 116 11.65 -0.33 13.62
CA LYS A 116 12.08 1.03 13.23
C LYS A 116 12.14 1.18 11.71
N GLU A 117 12.64 0.19 11.03
CA GLU A 117 12.73 0.17 9.56
C GLU A 117 11.34 0.23 8.92
N LEU A 118 10.37 -0.53 9.45
CA LEU A 118 8.97 -0.47 9.02
C LEU A 118 8.37 0.93 9.23
N ILE A 119 8.53 1.49 10.42
CA ILE A 119 7.98 2.82 10.74
C ILE A 119 8.55 3.89 9.81
N GLU A 120 9.85 3.86 9.54
CA GLU A 120 10.50 4.78 8.61
C GLU A 120 9.99 4.59 7.17
N ALA A 121 9.82 3.34 6.73
CA ALA A 121 9.27 3.03 5.41
C ALA A 121 7.84 3.58 5.25
N LEU A 122 7.00 3.44 6.28
CA LEU A 122 5.63 3.96 6.27
C LEU A 122 5.60 5.49 6.26
N LYS A 123 6.43 6.15 7.05
CA LYS A 123 6.54 7.62 7.07
C LYS A 123 6.98 8.20 5.73
N ASN A 124 7.82 7.50 5.00
CA ASN A 124 8.39 7.93 3.72
C ASN A 124 7.62 7.40 2.51
N ALA A 125 6.60 6.55 2.69
CA ALA A 125 5.82 5.99 1.61
C ALA A 125 5.15 7.10 0.78
N ALA A 126 5.37 7.07 -0.53
CA ALA A 126 4.85 8.03 -1.49
C ALA A 126 4.14 7.34 -2.66
N TYR A 127 4.58 6.15 -3.05
CA TYR A 127 4.03 5.37 -4.16
C TYR A 127 3.73 3.95 -3.72
N TYR A 128 2.74 3.34 -4.38
CA TYR A 128 2.43 1.93 -4.18
C TYR A 128 2.33 1.18 -5.51
N LYS A 129 2.52 -0.12 -5.44
CA LYS A 129 2.19 -1.11 -6.49
C LYS A 129 1.63 -2.35 -5.84
N GLY A 130 0.73 -3.01 -6.50
CA GLY A 130 0.25 -4.31 -6.06
C GLY A 130 -1.25 -4.49 -6.27
N ASP A 131 -1.76 -5.47 -5.56
CA ASP A 131 -3.16 -5.88 -5.56
C ASP A 131 -3.57 -6.33 -4.15
N SER A 132 -4.69 -7.03 -4.01
CA SER A 132 -5.15 -7.53 -2.70
C SER A 132 -4.31 -8.68 -2.14
N ASN A 133 -3.34 -9.21 -2.88
CA ASN A 133 -2.48 -10.33 -2.45
C ASN A 133 -1.10 -9.89 -2.00
N TYR A 134 -0.53 -8.90 -2.66
CA TYR A 134 0.74 -8.32 -2.26
C TYR A 134 0.77 -6.81 -2.56
N LEU A 135 1.54 -6.08 -1.80
CA LEU A 135 1.61 -4.63 -1.87
C LEU A 135 3.05 -4.17 -1.66
N LYS A 136 3.53 -3.28 -2.51
CA LYS A 136 4.82 -2.62 -2.38
C LYS A 136 4.60 -1.15 -2.08
N LEU A 137 5.29 -0.61 -1.08
CA LEU A 137 5.28 0.81 -0.73
C LEU A 137 6.70 1.37 -0.90
N ALA A 138 6.84 2.41 -1.72
CA ALA A 138 8.12 3.03 -2.04
C ALA A 138 8.17 4.50 -1.65
N PRO A 139 9.36 5.00 -1.26
CA PRO A 139 9.57 6.43 -1.05
C PRO A 139 9.58 7.20 -2.38
N GLN A 140 9.70 8.52 -2.28
CA GLN A 140 9.65 9.44 -3.43
C GLN A 140 10.69 9.12 -4.51
N ASP A 141 11.88 8.66 -4.13
CA ASP A 141 12.95 8.34 -5.09
C ASP A 141 12.80 6.96 -5.75
N LYS A 142 11.88 6.11 -5.25
CA LYS A 142 11.58 4.77 -5.78
C LYS A 142 12.79 3.82 -5.82
N LYS A 143 13.82 4.07 -5.00
CA LYS A 143 15.05 3.25 -4.96
C LYS A 143 15.00 2.09 -3.99
N SER A 144 13.95 2.02 -3.20
CA SER A 144 13.69 0.96 -2.23
C SER A 144 12.19 0.77 -2.06
N TYR A 145 11.78 -0.32 -1.46
CA TYR A 145 10.38 -0.52 -1.05
C TYR A 145 10.26 -1.56 0.06
N VAL A 146 9.18 -1.48 0.82
CA VAL A 146 8.73 -2.56 1.69
C VAL A 146 7.66 -3.36 0.94
N GLN A 147 7.77 -4.67 0.97
CA GLN A 147 6.76 -5.57 0.42
C GLN A 147 5.93 -6.17 1.54
N LEU A 148 4.63 -6.07 1.39
CA LEU A 148 3.63 -6.60 2.28
C LEU A 148 2.90 -7.76 1.60
N GLY A 149 2.45 -8.73 2.39
CA GLY A 149 1.67 -9.86 1.92
C GLY A 149 0.77 -10.37 3.03
N HIS A 150 -0.06 -11.36 2.72
CA HIS A 150 -0.89 -12.06 3.69
C HIS A 150 -0.23 -13.42 3.97
N TYR A 151 0.59 -13.48 5.00
CA TYR A 151 1.29 -14.69 5.38
C TYR A 151 0.58 -15.33 6.59
N PRO A 152 0.33 -16.65 6.57
CA PRO A 152 -0.21 -17.34 7.74
C PRO A 152 0.79 -17.27 8.90
N GLU A 153 0.28 -17.08 10.12
CA GLU A 153 1.05 -17.17 11.36
C GLU A 153 1.46 -18.62 11.64
#